data_b5d4243e7598fb9932048aaf1bf541e4
#
_entry.id   b5d4243e7598fb9932048aaf1bf541e4
#
_cell.length_a   1.000
_cell.length_b   1.000
_cell.length_c   1.000
_cell.angle_alpha   90.00
_cell.angle_beta   90.00
_cell.angle_gamma   90.00
#
_symmetry.space_group_name_H-M   'P 1'
#
loop_
_entity.id
_entity.type
_entity.pdbx_description
1 polymer ?
#
loop_
_entity_poly.entity_id
_entity_poly.type
_entity_poly.pdbx_seq_one_letter_code
_entity_poly.pdbx_strand_id
1 'polypeptide(L)'
;MIKYVKVKRNILLGNNPGERYVARLFRGQDVDLDSIAESISNSTTISYADVLAVLKALEMEISKVVLNGSAVKLGYLGTFSPAIRAKSQLDIDQVDANTITHFTCRFLPSVSFKRILAKVKY
;
A
#
# COMPACT_ATOMS: atom_id res chain seq x y z
N MET A 1 -18.36 -1.77 9.67
CA MET A 1 -17.85 -2.68 10.73
C MET A 1 -16.98 -3.74 10.08
N ILE A 2 -15.75 -3.87 10.55
CA ILE A 2 -14.88 -4.96 10.07
C ILE A 2 -15.16 -6.24 10.87
N LYS A 3 -14.80 -7.36 10.27
CA LYS A 3 -14.92 -8.67 10.93
C LYS A 3 -13.54 -9.16 11.34
N TYR A 4 -13.47 -9.89 12.42
CA TYR A 4 -12.22 -10.47 12.88
C TYR A 4 -12.44 -11.88 13.39
N VAL A 5 -11.35 -12.65 13.43
CA VAL A 5 -11.33 -14.01 13.98
C VAL A 5 -10.32 -14.04 15.14
N LYS A 6 -10.53 -14.96 16.05
CA LYS A 6 -9.62 -15.19 17.15
C LYS A 6 -8.69 -16.33 16.77
N VAL A 7 -7.39 -16.07 16.82
CA VAL A 7 -6.38 -17.06 16.46
C VAL A 7 -5.44 -17.29 17.61
N LYS A 8 -4.94 -18.52 17.68
CA LYS A 8 -3.95 -18.93 18.67
C LYS A 8 -2.56 -18.60 18.15
N ARG A 9 -1.74 -18.01 18.99
CA ARG A 9 -0.36 -17.67 18.64
C ARG A 9 0.56 -18.06 19.78
N ASN A 10 1.67 -18.71 19.43
CA ASN A 10 2.71 -19.07 20.40
C ASN A 10 3.72 -17.92 20.46
N ILE A 11 3.83 -17.28 21.64
CA ILE A 11 4.74 -16.17 21.85
C ILE A 11 5.97 -16.75 22.58
N LEU A 12 7.11 -16.71 21.88
CA LEU A 12 8.36 -17.29 22.41
C LEU A 12 9.21 -16.27 23.14
N LEU A 13 8.95 -14.96 22.95
CA LEU A 13 9.73 -13.88 23.53
C LEU A 13 8.83 -12.98 24.36
N GLY A 14 9.42 -12.34 25.37
CA GLY A 14 8.71 -11.41 26.23
C GLY A 14 8.58 -11.91 27.67
N ASN A 15 7.90 -11.12 28.50
CA ASN A 15 7.76 -11.40 29.93
C ASN A 15 6.85 -12.61 30.23
N ASN A 16 5.95 -12.92 29.29
CA ASN A 16 4.99 -14.02 29.44
C ASN A 16 4.98 -14.86 28.18
N PRO A 17 6.03 -15.70 27.94
CA PRO A 17 6.02 -16.59 26.78
C PRO A 17 4.93 -17.64 26.93
N GLY A 18 4.46 -18.17 25.80
CA GLY A 18 3.48 -19.23 25.75
C GLY A 18 2.39 -18.95 24.74
N GLU A 19 1.29 -19.69 24.86
CA GLU A 19 0.17 -19.56 23.95
C GLU A 19 -0.72 -18.39 24.34
N ARG A 20 -1.10 -17.61 23.31
CA ARG A 20 -2.00 -16.46 23.47
C ARG A 20 -3.01 -16.46 22.33
N TYR A 21 -4.10 -15.78 22.55
CA TYR A 21 -5.13 -15.60 21.53
C TYR A 21 -5.13 -14.14 21.12
N VAL A 22 -5.13 -13.89 19.82
CA VAL A 22 -5.14 -12.53 19.26
C VAL A 22 -6.23 -12.42 18.21
N ALA A 23 -6.75 -11.20 18.04
CA ALA A 23 -7.67 -10.91 16.96
C ALA A 23 -6.90 -10.77 15.65
N ARG A 24 -7.44 -11.34 14.60
CA ARG A 24 -6.91 -11.20 13.25
C ARG A 24 -8.05 -10.80 12.32
N LEU A 25 -7.73 -9.88 11.41
CA LEU A 25 -8.72 -9.44 10.45
C LEU A 25 -9.27 -10.62 9.64
N PHE A 26 -10.58 -10.69 9.52
CA PHE A 26 -11.23 -11.58 8.56
C PHE A 26 -11.31 -10.83 7.24
N ARG A 27 -10.38 -11.12 6.34
CA ARG A 27 -10.29 -10.44 5.06
C ARG A 27 -11.44 -10.84 4.16
N GLY A 28 -12.08 -9.83 3.56
CA GLY A 28 -13.06 -10.07 2.51
C GLY A 28 -12.37 -10.44 1.20
N GLN A 29 -13.16 -10.62 0.16
CA GLN A 29 -12.64 -10.89 -1.17
C GLN A 29 -11.92 -9.65 -1.72
N ASP A 30 -10.90 -9.89 -2.54
CA ASP A 30 -10.20 -8.79 -3.22
C ASP A 30 -11.14 -8.14 -4.23
N VAL A 31 -11.05 -6.82 -4.32
CA VAL A 31 -11.79 -6.03 -5.30
C VAL A 31 -10.78 -5.52 -6.32
N ASP A 32 -10.98 -5.88 -7.57
CA ASP A 32 -10.05 -5.51 -8.64
C ASP A 32 -10.42 -4.17 -9.27
N LEU A 33 -9.58 -3.74 -10.22
CA LEU A 33 -9.75 -2.46 -10.88
C LEU A 33 -11.02 -2.44 -11.73
N ASP A 34 -11.39 -3.56 -12.34
CA ASP A 34 -12.61 -3.64 -13.15
C ASP A 34 -13.85 -3.42 -12.30
N SER A 35 -13.90 -4.01 -11.11
CA SER A 35 -15.01 -3.82 -10.17
C SER A 35 -15.09 -2.38 -9.66
N ILE A 36 -13.95 -1.77 -9.41
CA ILE A 36 -13.90 -0.35 -9.00
C ILE A 36 -14.41 0.54 -10.13
N ALA A 37 -14.00 0.27 -11.38
CA ALA A 37 -14.46 1.03 -12.53
C ALA A 37 -15.96 0.92 -12.71
N GLU A 38 -16.53 -0.27 -12.52
CA GLU A 38 -17.97 -0.49 -12.60
C GLU A 38 -18.70 0.32 -11.52
N SER A 39 -18.21 0.28 -10.29
CA SER A 39 -18.79 1.03 -9.17
C SER A 39 -18.76 2.53 -9.43
N ILE A 40 -17.66 3.06 -9.95
CA ILE A 40 -17.55 4.48 -10.29
C ILE A 40 -18.49 4.85 -11.41
N SER A 41 -18.58 4.00 -12.44
CA SER A 41 -19.51 4.22 -13.56
C SER A 41 -20.96 4.30 -13.06
N ASN A 42 -21.35 3.44 -12.14
CA ASN A 42 -22.71 3.42 -11.58
C ASN A 42 -23.02 4.66 -10.74
N SER A 43 -22.01 5.31 -10.17
CA SER A 43 -22.20 6.50 -9.33
C SER A 43 -21.90 7.81 -10.03
N THR A 44 -21.55 7.77 -11.32
CA THR A 44 -21.25 8.96 -12.13
C THR A 44 -21.91 8.84 -13.48
N THR A 45 -21.77 9.88 -14.32
CA THR A 45 -22.27 9.85 -15.70
C THR A 45 -21.26 9.27 -16.69
N ILE A 46 -20.08 8.84 -16.19
CA ILE A 46 -18.99 8.35 -17.03
C ILE A 46 -19.20 6.87 -17.32
N SER A 47 -18.99 6.43 -18.56
CA SER A 47 -19.13 5.03 -18.92
C SER A 47 -18.07 4.16 -18.28
N TYR A 48 -18.37 2.88 -18.08
CA TYR A 48 -17.42 1.90 -17.55
C TYR A 48 -16.11 1.87 -18.37
N ALA A 49 -16.24 1.85 -19.68
CA ALA A 49 -15.06 1.79 -20.56
C ALA A 49 -14.14 2.99 -20.38
N ASP A 50 -14.73 4.19 -20.26
CA ASP A 50 -13.94 5.40 -20.06
C ASP A 50 -13.30 5.45 -18.67
N VAL A 51 -14.03 5.04 -17.63
CA VAL A 51 -13.48 4.96 -16.28
C VAL A 51 -12.32 4.00 -16.24
N LEU A 52 -12.48 2.81 -16.80
CA LEU A 52 -11.42 1.79 -16.82
C LEU A 52 -10.19 2.28 -17.56
N ALA A 53 -10.38 2.96 -18.70
CA ALA A 53 -9.26 3.52 -19.48
C ALA A 53 -8.49 4.55 -18.65
N VAL A 54 -9.18 5.43 -17.93
CA VAL A 54 -8.54 6.44 -17.08
C VAL A 54 -7.79 5.79 -15.92
N LEU A 55 -8.38 4.79 -15.27
CA LEU A 55 -7.72 4.10 -14.16
C LEU A 55 -6.45 3.37 -14.60
N LYS A 56 -6.49 2.73 -15.77
CA LYS A 56 -5.30 2.08 -16.33
C LYS A 56 -4.23 3.08 -16.73
N ALA A 57 -4.63 4.22 -17.27
CA ALA A 57 -3.69 5.31 -17.55
C ALA A 57 -3.04 5.83 -16.28
N LEU A 58 -3.81 5.92 -15.20
CA LEU A 58 -3.29 6.34 -13.89
C LEU A 58 -2.21 5.36 -13.38
N GLU A 59 -2.45 4.06 -13.49
CA GLU A 59 -1.44 3.06 -13.11
C GLU A 59 -0.12 3.28 -13.86
N MET A 60 -0.21 3.51 -15.16
CA MET A 60 0.97 3.74 -16.00
C MET A 60 1.69 5.03 -15.63
N GLU A 61 0.96 6.09 -15.35
CA GLU A 61 1.55 7.37 -14.96
C GLU A 61 2.26 7.27 -13.61
N ILE A 62 1.65 6.60 -12.63
CA ILE A 62 2.27 6.38 -11.33
C ILE A 62 3.58 5.60 -11.50
N SER A 63 3.55 4.52 -12.26
CA SER A 63 4.74 3.69 -12.52
C SER A 63 5.85 4.50 -13.16
N LYS A 64 5.52 5.32 -14.13
CA LYS A 64 6.47 6.15 -14.85
C LYS A 64 7.16 7.16 -13.93
N VAL A 65 6.39 7.84 -13.10
CA VAL A 65 6.92 8.86 -12.18
C VAL A 65 7.80 8.21 -11.12
N VAL A 66 7.36 7.08 -10.54
CA VAL A 66 8.10 6.36 -9.52
C VAL A 66 9.42 5.83 -10.07
N LEU A 67 9.41 5.29 -11.29
CA LEU A 67 10.63 4.80 -11.94
C LEU A 67 11.66 5.89 -12.17
N ASN A 68 11.23 7.15 -12.27
CA ASN A 68 12.13 8.29 -12.36
C ASN A 68 12.62 8.81 -11.00
N GLY A 69 12.26 8.12 -9.92
CA GLY A 69 12.72 8.49 -8.58
C GLY A 69 11.89 9.56 -7.89
N SER A 70 10.72 9.90 -8.42
CA SER A 70 9.83 10.89 -7.81
C SER A 70 8.65 10.24 -7.12
N ALA A 71 8.17 10.87 -6.05
CA ALA A 71 6.97 10.43 -5.36
C ALA A 71 5.72 10.94 -6.08
N VAL A 72 4.65 10.16 -5.99
CA VAL A 72 3.34 10.55 -6.52
C VAL A 72 2.39 10.76 -5.35
N LYS A 73 1.89 11.98 -5.21
CA LYS A 73 0.89 12.30 -4.19
C LYS A 73 -0.49 12.15 -4.82
N LEU A 74 -1.28 11.22 -4.31
CA LEU A 74 -2.66 11.00 -4.72
C LEU A 74 -3.62 11.71 -3.77
N GLY A 75 -3.34 12.98 -3.52
CA GLY A 75 -4.22 13.85 -2.73
C GLY A 75 -4.67 13.22 -1.43
N TYR A 76 -5.92 12.87 -1.38
CA TYR A 76 -6.58 12.40 -0.18
C TYR A 76 -6.12 11.03 0.30
N LEU A 77 -5.70 10.16 -0.62
CA LEU A 77 -5.38 8.77 -0.27
C LEU A 77 -4.01 8.65 0.37
N GLY A 78 -3.00 9.20 -0.27
CA GLY A 78 -1.64 9.03 0.22
C GLY A 78 -0.60 9.23 -0.88
N THR A 79 0.58 8.70 -0.64
CA THR A 79 1.74 8.95 -1.51
C THR A 79 2.41 7.63 -1.85
N PHE A 80 2.70 7.42 -3.13
CA PHE A 80 3.61 6.37 -3.59
C PHE A 80 5.02 6.95 -3.58
N SER A 81 5.90 6.41 -2.73
CA SER A 81 7.23 6.94 -2.51
C SER A 81 8.28 5.91 -2.92
N PRO A 82 9.19 6.26 -3.84
CA PRO A 82 10.27 5.35 -4.21
C PRO A 82 11.30 5.25 -3.09
N ALA A 83 11.95 4.09 -3.00
CA ALA A 83 13.01 3.87 -2.03
C ALA A 83 14.00 2.86 -2.60
N ILE A 84 15.24 2.93 -2.10
CA ILE A 84 16.26 1.96 -2.46
C ILE A 84 16.82 1.30 -1.20
N ARG A 85 17.35 0.11 -1.38
CA ARG A 85 18.22 -0.55 -0.42
C ARG A 85 19.61 -0.62 -1.03
N ALA A 86 20.61 -0.41 -0.21
CA ALA A 86 21.99 -0.42 -0.66
C ALA A 86 22.89 -1.02 0.42
N LYS A 87 24.02 -1.58 -0.01
CA LYS A 87 25.07 -2.05 0.90
C LYS A 87 25.88 -0.83 1.37
N SER A 88 26.17 -0.79 2.66
CA SER A 88 27.04 0.25 3.20
C SER A 88 28.50 -0.02 2.82
N GLN A 89 29.28 1.05 2.68
CA GLN A 89 30.69 1.02 2.36
C GLN A 89 31.48 1.88 3.36
N LEU A 90 32.75 1.56 3.56
CA LEU A 90 33.60 2.32 4.47
C LEU A 90 34.02 3.66 3.89
N ASP A 91 34.22 3.73 2.56
CA ASP A 91 34.60 4.95 1.86
C ASP A 91 33.52 5.39 0.89
N ILE A 92 33.37 6.70 0.75
CA ILE A 92 32.41 7.29 -0.18
C ILE A 92 32.68 6.88 -1.63
N ASP A 93 33.97 6.71 -1.97
CA ASP A 93 34.37 6.34 -3.33
C ASP A 93 33.94 4.93 -3.72
N GLN A 94 33.61 4.09 -2.76
CA GLN A 94 33.15 2.73 -2.99
C GLN A 94 31.63 2.64 -3.21
N VAL A 95 30.91 3.74 -2.98
CA VAL A 95 29.45 3.82 -3.21
C VAL A 95 29.19 4.12 -4.68
N ASP A 96 28.52 3.20 -5.35
CA ASP A 96 28.14 3.34 -6.77
C ASP A 96 26.84 2.58 -7.04
N ALA A 97 26.44 2.51 -8.30
CA ALA A 97 25.22 1.83 -8.70
C ALA A 97 25.23 0.35 -8.30
N ASN A 98 26.41 -0.29 -8.23
CA ASN A 98 26.51 -1.72 -7.89
C ASN A 98 26.26 -1.98 -6.41
N THR A 99 26.32 -0.96 -5.55
CA THR A 99 25.98 -1.09 -4.14
C THR A 99 24.49 -1.07 -3.88
N ILE A 100 23.68 -0.61 -4.87
CA ILE A 100 22.22 -0.61 -4.78
C ILE A 100 21.71 -2.01 -5.07
N THR A 101 21.00 -2.60 -4.12
CA THR A 101 20.50 -3.98 -4.22
C THR A 101 19.04 -4.08 -4.64
N HIS A 102 18.22 -3.11 -4.25
CA HIS A 102 16.77 -3.14 -4.53
C HIS A 102 16.25 -1.73 -4.76
N PHE A 103 15.30 -1.64 -5.69
CA PHE A 103 14.45 -0.46 -5.87
C PHE A 103 13.03 -0.88 -5.54
N THR A 104 12.35 -0.10 -4.70
CA THR A 104 11.01 -0.43 -4.25
C THR A 104 10.16 0.83 -4.14
N CYS A 105 8.86 0.63 -3.98
CA CYS A 105 7.91 1.69 -3.79
C CYS A 105 7.08 1.41 -2.55
N ARG A 106 6.89 2.42 -1.71
CA ARG A 106 6.05 2.34 -0.51
C ARG A 106 4.83 3.21 -0.69
N PHE A 107 3.68 2.70 -0.26
CA PHE A 107 2.48 3.49 -0.15
C PHE A 107 2.35 4.02 1.28
N LEU A 108 2.29 5.35 1.41
CA LEU A 108 2.16 6.03 2.70
C LEU A 108 0.78 6.68 2.76
N PRO A 109 -0.13 6.16 3.60
CA PRO A 109 -1.46 6.77 3.74
C PRO A 109 -1.38 8.23 4.20
N SER A 110 -2.26 9.08 3.68
CA SER A 110 -2.33 10.46 4.11
C SER A 110 -2.90 10.58 5.52
N VAL A 111 -2.72 11.75 6.14
CA VAL A 111 -3.33 12.03 7.45
C VAL A 111 -4.85 11.94 7.37
N SER A 112 -5.45 12.45 6.29
CA SER A 112 -6.89 12.40 6.07
C SER A 112 -7.39 10.97 5.95
N PHE A 113 -6.68 10.13 5.21
CA PHE A 113 -7.03 8.71 5.07
C PHE A 113 -6.93 7.99 6.41
N LYS A 114 -5.86 8.25 7.18
CA LYS A 114 -5.68 7.67 8.52
C LYS A 114 -6.81 8.06 9.47
N ARG A 115 -7.32 9.29 9.37
CA ARG A 115 -8.45 9.74 10.19
C ARG A 115 -9.72 8.94 9.89
N ILE A 116 -9.96 8.64 8.61
CA ILE A 116 -11.08 7.80 8.22
C ILE A 116 -10.92 6.40 8.77
N LEU A 117 -9.73 5.82 8.65
CA LEU A 117 -9.44 4.48 9.14
C LEU A 117 -9.61 4.38 10.66
N ALA A 118 -9.29 5.45 11.40
CA ALA A 118 -9.43 5.48 12.85
C ALA A 118 -10.87 5.40 13.34
N LYS A 119 -11.85 5.66 12.46
CA LYS A 119 -13.28 5.62 12.78
C LYS A 119 -13.90 4.23 12.57
N VAL A 120 -13.09 3.25 12.21
CA VAL A 120 -13.58 1.89 11.96
C VAL A 120 -14.22 1.30 13.22
N LYS A 121 -15.27 0.52 13.01
CA LYS A 121 -15.95 -0.24 14.08
C LYS A 121 -15.55 -1.70 14.00
N TYR A 122 -15.29 -2.27 15.17
CA TYR A 122 -14.93 -3.69 15.27
C TYR A 122 -16.11 -4.54 15.68
#